data_2cabfeba443daf78637c2c342d399dd8
#
_entry.id   2cabfeba443daf78637c2c342d399dd8
#
_cell.length_a   1.000
_cell.length_b   1.000
_cell.length_c   1.000
_cell.angle_alpha   90.00
_cell.angle_beta   90.00
_cell.angle_gamma   90.00
#
_symmetry.space_group_name_H-M   'P 1'
#
loop_
_entity.id
_entity.type
_entity.pdbx_description
1 polymer ?
#
loop_
_entity_poly.entity_id
_entity_poly.type
_entity_poly.pdbx_seq_one_letter_code
_entity_poly.pdbx_strand_id
1 'polypeptide(L)'
;MKARWGVVGVGTLAVPNSPMLYEGVNQMGLMGGQLNYRRFAHYPDSPRPGTTALPPGAAAYHLLAQCSSVEEVVRLLETEVTLTTIPLLGVVPTVHWAFADETGESVVIEPEAEGLRIYRNTLGVMTNSPGYSWQRTNLLNYAGVRDLDRGPVDLAAGLEPCFSGTGGQGLPGDWSSPSRFVRLAFLRQYARPGRTEAEGVARLFRLLQSAAFPLGAVRLEEAEAAGAPWEYTIYTAVACARSRRFYWTTYENQRVRYVELPRLVERGIPARFPLGEGTDFQCLTHL
;
A
#
# COMPACT_ATOMS: atom_id res chain seq x y z
N MET A 1 -19.57 7.20 -14.71
CA MET A 1 -20.28 7.68 -13.49
C MET A 1 -19.57 8.92 -12.98
N LYS A 2 -20.30 9.95 -12.56
CA LYS A 2 -19.71 11.19 -12.03
C LYS A 2 -19.10 10.91 -10.64
N ALA A 3 -17.89 11.40 -10.38
CA ALA A 3 -17.27 11.29 -9.04
C ALA A 3 -18.12 12.06 -8.02
N ARG A 4 -18.37 11.46 -6.88
CA ARG A 4 -19.04 12.06 -5.72
C ARG A 4 -18.03 12.87 -4.89
N TRP A 5 -16.81 12.37 -4.79
CA TRP A 5 -15.74 12.96 -3.99
C TRP A 5 -14.50 13.27 -4.82
N GLY A 6 -13.84 14.37 -4.51
CA GLY A 6 -12.50 14.63 -5.04
C GLY A 6 -11.49 13.63 -4.46
N VAL A 7 -10.53 13.23 -5.29
CA VAL A 7 -9.50 12.24 -4.94
C VAL A 7 -8.13 12.78 -5.36
N VAL A 8 -7.13 12.52 -4.56
CA VAL A 8 -5.71 12.71 -4.91
C VAL A 8 -4.93 11.42 -4.67
N GLY A 9 -3.99 11.10 -5.54
CA GLY A 9 -3.18 9.90 -5.41
C GLY A 9 -2.18 9.75 -6.55
N VAL A 10 -1.46 8.64 -6.55
CA VAL A 10 -0.55 8.23 -7.64
C VAL A 10 -1.28 7.29 -8.58
N GLY A 11 -1.06 7.46 -9.88
CA GLY A 11 -1.68 6.63 -10.90
C GLY A 11 -1.25 7.01 -12.30
N THR A 12 -1.95 6.49 -13.29
CA THR A 12 -1.75 6.81 -14.69
C THR A 12 -2.99 7.48 -15.29
N LEU A 13 -2.77 8.37 -16.24
CA LEU A 13 -3.81 9.04 -17.03
C LEU A 13 -3.86 8.50 -18.46
N ALA A 14 -3.41 7.28 -18.66
CA ALA A 14 -3.39 6.64 -19.96
C ALA A 14 -4.80 6.43 -20.55
N VAL A 15 -5.83 6.37 -19.69
CA VAL A 15 -7.23 6.32 -20.13
C VAL A 15 -7.81 7.73 -20.12
N PRO A 16 -8.30 8.27 -21.25
CA PRO A 16 -8.94 9.56 -21.29
C PRO A 16 -10.13 9.66 -20.32
N ASN A 17 -10.17 10.72 -19.53
CA ASN A 17 -11.24 11.00 -18.55
C ASN A 17 -11.48 9.92 -17.48
N SER A 18 -10.57 8.97 -17.33
CA SER A 18 -10.65 7.92 -16.31
C SER A 18 -9.29 7.70 -15.68
N PRO A 19 -8.98 8.37 -14.57
CA PRO A 19 -7.72 8.14 -13.88
C PRO A 19 -7.68 6.70 -13.32
N MET A 20 -6.58 6.01 -13.59
CA MET A 20 -6.28 4.73 -12.97
C MET A 20 -5.36 5.00 -11.78
N LEU A 21 -5.91 4.99 -10.58
CA LEU A 21 -5.11 5.17 -9.38
C LEU A 21 -4.54 3.83 -8.90
N TYR A 22 -3.28 3.87 -8.50
CA TYR A 22 -2.66 2.80 -7.73
C TYR A 22 -3.04 2.94 -6.26
N GLU A 23 -3.06 4.18 -5.75
CA GLU A 23 -3.45 4.52 -4.38
C GLU A 23 -3.84 5.99 -4.27
N GLY A 24 -4.53 6.35 -3.19
CA GLY A 24 -4.93 7.73 -2.96
C GLY A 24 -5.70 7.94 -1.68
N VAL A 25 -6.15 9.19 -1.48
CA VAL A 25 -7.06 9.63 -0.43
C VAL A 25 -8.14 10.52 -1.02
N ASN A 26 -9.34 10.43 -0.51
CA ASN A 26 -10.46 11.26 -0.94
C ASN A 26 -10.80 12.39 0.06
N GLN A 27 -11.75 13.24 -0.31
CA GLN A 27 -12.24 14.37 0.52
C GLN A 27 -12.80 13.95 1.87
N MET A 28 -13.28 12.72 2.01
CA MET A 28 -13.87 12.20 3.24
C MET A 28 -12.85 11.54 4.17
N GLY A 29 -11.58 11.44 3.72
CA GLY A 29 -10.52 10.78 4.47
C GLY A 29 -10.45 9.26 4.25
N LEU A 30 -11.26 8.72 3.35
CA LEU A 30 -11.06 7.35 2.88
C LEU A 30 -9.77 7.29 2.06
N MET A 31 -8.88 6.40 2.41
CA MET A 31 -7.61 6.17 1.75
C MET A 31 -7.46 4.69 1.41
N GLY A 32 -6.77 4.40 0.33
CA GLY A 32 -6.56 3.03 -0.09
C GLY A 32 -5.89 2.93 -1.44
N GLY A 33 -5.63 1.71 -1.85
CA GLY A 33 -4.94 1.43 -3.10
C GLY A 33 -4.95 -0.06 -3.44
N GLN A 34 -4.22 -0.37 -4.49
CA GLN A 34 -4.11 -1.72 -5.05
C GLN A 34 -2.66 -2.18 -5.12
N LEU A 35 -2.48 -3.48 -4.94
CA LEU A 35 -1.22 -4.16 -5.15
C LEU A 35 -1.39 -5.35 -6.09
N ASN A 36 -0.32 -5.79 -6.71
CA ASN A 36 -0.33 -6.98 -7.57
C ASN A 36 -0.66 -8.23 -6.75
N TYR A 37 -1.64 -9.00 -7.22
CA TYR A 37 -2.12 -10.25 -6.62
C TYR A 37 -1.96 -11.41 -7.61
N ARG A 38 -0.77 -11.54 -8.12
CA ARG A 38 -0.38 -12.45 -9.20
C ARG A 38 -0.73 -13.90 -8.86
N ARG A 39 -1.33 -14.62 -9.81
CA ARG A 39 -1.77 -16.02 -9.72
C ARG A 39 -2.91 -16.32 -8.75
N PHE A 40 -3.38 -15.33 -8.01
CA PHE A 40 -4.46 -15.52 -7.04
C PHE A 40 -5.72 -14.76 -7.43
N ALA A 41 -5.60 -13.64 -8.16
CA ALA A 41 -6.75 -12.87 -8.58
C ALA A 41 -7.61 -13.62 -9.59
N HIS A 42 -8.90 -13.78 -9.27
CA HIS A 42 -9.92 -14.37 -10.13
C HIS A 42 -11.12 -13.44 -10.21
N TYR A 43 -11.60 -13.19 -11.41
CA TYR A 43 -12.76 -12.33 -11.67
C TYR A 43 -13.79 -13.10 -12.49
N PRO A 44 -15.09 -12.98 -12.19
CA PRO A 44 -16.14 -13.52 -13.05
C PRO A 44 -16.21 -12.76 -14.39
N ASP A 45 -16.62 -13.43 -15.45
CA ASP A 45 -16.81 -12.82 -16.78
C ASP A 45 -18.03 -11.90 -16.84
N SER A 46 -19.01 -12.12 -15.97
CA SER A 46 -20.26 -11.35 -15.93
C SER A 46 -20.56 -10.87 -14.51
N PRO A 47 -21.20 -9.71 -14.36
CA PRO A 47 -21.59 -9.21 -13.06
C PRO A 47 -22.70 -10.07 -12.43
N ARG A 48 -22.76 -10.07 -11.12
CA ARG A 48 -23.88 -10.65 -10.36
C ARG A 48 -25.19 -9.96 -10.76
N PRO A 49 -26.33 -10.66 -10.77
CA PRO A 49 -27.62 -10.07 -11.04
C PRO A 49 -27.87 -8.81 -10.21
N GLY A 50 -28.32 -7.73 -10.86
CA GLY A 50 -28.61 -6.45 -10.20
C GLY A 50 -27.37 -5.57 -9.90
N THR A 51 -26.16 -6.01 -10.24
CA THR A 51 -24.94 -5.20 -10.04
C THR A 51 -24.37 -4.69 -11.36
N THR A 52 -23.54 -3.65 -11.27
CA THR A 52 -22.81 -3.08 -12.42
C THR A 52 -21.40 -3.68 -12.47
N ALA A 53 -20.96 -4.03 -13.68
CA ALA A 53 -19.59 -4.51 -13.90
C ALA A 53 -18.58 -3.38 -13.69
N LEU A 54 -17.49 -3.67 -12.96
CA LEU A 54 -16.38 -2.75 -12.67
C LEU A 54 -15.07 -3.39 -13.12
N PRO A 55 -14.30 -2.75 -14.02
CA PRO A 55 -12.95 -3.20 -14.38
C PRO A 55 -12.03 -3.15 -13.16
N PRO A 56 -11.23 -4.19 -12.86
CA PRO A 56 -10.33 -4.21 -11.70
C PRO A 56 -9.34 -3.03 -11.69
N GLY A 57 -8.82 -2.64 -12.87
CA GLY A 57 -7.91 -1.50 -12.99
C GLY A 57 -8.51 -0.14 -12.65
N ALA A 58 -9.84 -0.01 -12.68
CA ALA A 58 -10.55 1.22 -12.32
C ALA A 58 -11.04 1.20 -10.85
N ALA A 59 -10.94 0.07 -10.15
CA ALA A 59 -11.59 -0.13 -8.87
C ALA A 59 -11.10 0.83 -7.79
N ALA A 60 -9.79 1.02 -7.65
CA ALA A 60 -9.22 1.91 -6.64
C ALA A 60 -9.78 3.35 -6.77
N TYR A 61 -9.75 3.91 -7.98
CA TYR A 61 -10.32 5.23 -8.22
C TYR A 61 -11.83 5.26 -8.01
N HIS A 62 -12.56 4.26 -8.55
CA HIS A 62 -14.02 4.21 -8.43
C HIS A 62 -14.46 4.20 -6.96
N LEU A 63 -13.85 3.34 -6.14
CA LEU A 63 -14.18 3.22 -4.73
C LEU A 63 -13.84 4.49 -3.95
N LEU A 64 -12.67 5.08 -4.18
CA LEU A 64 -12.30 6.36 -3.57
C LEU A 64 -13.21 7.52 -4.03
N ALA A 65 -13.66 7.51 -5.28
CA ALA A 65 -14.50 8.58 -5.82
C ALA A 65 -15.99 8.47 -5.41
N GLN A 66 -16.46 7.28 -5.01
CA GLN A 66 -17.87 7.04 -4.67
C GLN A 66 -18.12 6.86 -3.17
N CYS A 67 -17.17 6.32 -2.41
CA CYS A 67 -17.34 5.94 -1.02
C CYS A 67 -16.73 6.98 -0.07
N SER A 68 -17.37 7.18 1.08
CA SER A 68 -16.89 8.08 2.14
C SER A 68 -16.17 7.34 3.28
N SER A 69 -16.33 6.02 3.37
CA SER A 69 -15.82 5.19 4.46
C SER A 69 -15.55 3.75 3.99
N VAL A 70 -14.85 2.99 4.81
CA VAL A 70 -14.65 1.54 4.62
C VAL A 70 -15.99 0.81 4.55
N GLU A 71 -16.96 1.18 5.39
CA GLU A 71 -18.30 0.60 5.36
C GLU A 71 -18.99 0.79 4.00
N GLU A 72 -18.92 1.98 3.42
CA GLU A 72 -19.48 2.23 2.08
C GLU A 72 -18.74 1.45 1.00
N VAL A 73 -17.42 1.24 1.11
CA VAL A 73 -16.65 0.39 0.18
C VAL A 73 -17.17 -1.05 0.21
N VAL A 74 -17.31 -1.61 1.41
CA VAL A 74 -17.81 -2.98 1.59
C VAL A 74 -19.22 -3.12 1.04
N ARG A 75 -20.14 -2.24 1.44
CA ARG A 75 -21.52 -2.24 0.97
C ARG A 75 -21.61 -2.16 -0.56
N LEU A 76 -20.85 -1.26 -1.16
CA LEU A 76 -20.86 -1.06 -2.63
C LEU A 76 -20.40 -2.33 -3.36
N LEU A 77 -19.34 -2.98 -2.88
CA LEU A 77 -18.83 -4.23 -3.44
C LEU A 77 -19.76 -5.41 -3.22
N GLU A 78 -20.51 -5.43 -2.12
CA GLU A 78 -21.48 -6.50 -1.83
C GLU A 78 -22.78 -6.36 -2.61
N THR A 79 -23.24 -5.12 -2.87
CA THR A 79 -24.60 -4.88 -3.35
C THR A 79 -24.72 -4.20 -4.71
N GLU A 80 -23.75 -3.41 -5.13
CA GLU A 80 -23.92 -2.51 -6.29
C GLU A 80 -22.99 -2.81 -7.46
N VAL A 81 -21.77 -3.30 -7.19
CA VAL A 81 -20.77 -3.59 -8.24
C VAL A 81 -20.21 -5.00 -8.16
N THR A 82 -19.79 -5.50 -9.30
CA THR A 82 -19.02 -6.74 -9.42
C THR A 82 -17.73 -6.45 -10.18
N LEU A 83 -16.60 -6.80 -9.61
CA LEU A 83 -15.31 -6.80 -10.32
C LEU A 83 -15.34 -7.93 -11.36
N THR A 84 -15.08 -7.60 -12.62
CA THR A 84 -15.22 -8.55 -13.75
C THR A 84 -13.99 -8.53 -14.64
N THR A 85 -13.86 -9.51 -15.53
CA THR A 85 -12.76 -9.63 -16.52
C THR A 85 -12.76 -8.53 -17.60
N ILE A 86 -13.44 -7.39 -17.38
CA ILE A 86 -13.41 -6.27 -18.33
C ILE A 86 -12.00 -5.68 -18.38
N PRO A 87 -11.34 -5.70 -19.56
CA PRO A 87 -10.00 -5.16 -19.69
C PRO A 87 -10.01 -3.64 -19.65
N LEU A 88 -8.97 -3.06 -19.10
CA LEU A 88 -8.67 -1.64 -19.19
C LEU A 88 -7.32 -1.48 -19.90
N LEU A 89 -7.27 -0.71 -21.00
CA LEU A 89 -6.10 -0.65 -21.89
C LEU A 89 -5.65 -2.04 -22.42
N GLY A 90 -6.60 -2.93 -22.67
CA GLY A 90 -6.33 -4.27 -23.19
C GLY A 90 -5.84 -5.28 -22.16
N VAL A 91 -5.78 -4.90 -20.89
CA VAL A 91 -5.28 -5.75 -19.78
C VAL A 91 -6.30 -5.86 -18.66
N VAL A 92 -6.47 -7.06 -18.12
CA VAL A 92 -7.16 -7.29 -16.84
C VAL A 92 -6.06 -7.45 -15.77
N PRO A 93 -5.80 -6.44 -14.95
CA PRO A 93 -4.73 -6.53 -13.96
C PRO A 93 -5.12 -7.50 -12.84
N THR A 94 -4.17 -8.31 -12.42
CA THR A 94 -4.33 -9.19 -11.25
C THR A 94 -3.99 -8.42 -9.98
N VAL A 95 -4.99 -7.83 -9.34
CA VAL A 95 -4.80 -6.95 -8.18
C VAL A 95 -5.74 -7.29 -7.03
N HIS A 96 -5.36 -6.88 -5.83
CA HIS A 96 -6.18 -6.81 -4.64
C HIS A 96 -6.06 -5.43 -4.01
N TRP A 97 -6.94 -5.10 -3.06
CA TRP A 97 -7.08 -3.75 -2.54
C TRP A 97 -7.05 -3.72 -1.03
N ALA A 98 -6.57 -2.61 -0.48
CA ALA A 98 -6.77 -2.24 0.91
C ALA A 98 -7.32 -0.83 1.02
N PHE A 99 -8.24 -0.63 1.97
CA PHE A 99 -8.76 0.69 2.32
C PHE A 99 -8.74 0.88 3.83
N ALA A 100 -8.61 2.13 4.25
CA ALA A 100 -8.75 2.55 5.63
C ALA A 100 -9.39 3.93 5.69
N ASP A 101 -10.03 4.27 6.79
CA ASP A 101 -10.65 5.58 6.99
C ASP A 101 -10.30 6.22 8.33
N GLU A 102 -10.91 7.36 8.62
CA GLU A 102 -10.65 8.17 9.81
C GLU A 102 -11.07 7.49 11.14
N THR A 103 -11.92 6.47 11.08
CA THR A 103 -12.31 5.66 12.25
C THR A 103 -11.21 4.72 12.72
N GLY A 104 -10.21 4.50 11.87
CA GLY A 104 -9.15 3.51 12.07
C GLY A 104 -9.50 2.12 11.58
N GLU A 105 -10.70 1.91 11.03
CA GLU A 105 -11.03 0.65 10.38
C GLU A 105 -10.19 0.46 9.13
N SER A 106 -9.82 -0.79 8.87
CA SER A 106 -9.12 -1.20 7.65
C SER A 106 -9.70 -2.47 7.07
N VAL A 107 -9.74 -2.54 5.74
CA VAL A 107 -10.25 -3.67 4.97
C VAL A 107 -9.24 -4.11 3.93
N VAL A 108 -9.12 -5.43 3.74
CA VAL A 108 -8.42 -6.04 2.59
C VAL A 108 -9.47 -6.77 1.76
N ILE A 109 -9.41 -6.59 0.45
CA ILE A 109 -10.37 -7.10 -0.53
C ILE A 109 -9.60 -7.93 -1.55
N GLU A 110 -9.88 -9.22 -1.61
CA GLU A 110 -9.18 -10.20 -2.44
C GLU A 110 -10.17 -10.96 -3.34
N PRO A 111 -10.00 -10.86 -4.67
CA PRO A 111 -10.78 -11.62 -5.63
C PRO A 111 -10.16 -13.01 -5.76
N GLU A 112 -10.71 -14.00 -5.08
CA GLU A 112 -10.24 -15.38 -5.07
C GLU A 112 -11.11 -16.26 -5.99
N ALA A 113 -10.67 -17.51 -6.22
CA ALA A 113 -11.39 -18.44 -7.08
C ALA A 113 -12.82 -18.76 -6.57
N GLU A 114 -12.98 -18.77 -5.24
CA GLU A 114 -14.27 -19.01 -4.59
C GLU A 114 -15.15 -17.77 -4.48
N GLY A 115 -14.66 -16.61 -4.98
CA GLY A 115 -15.34 -15.33 -4.97
C GLY A 115 -14.58 -14.23 -4.24
N LEU A 116 -15.24 -13.06 -4.13
CA LEU A 116 -14.65 -11.90 -3.46
C LEU A 116 -14.58 -12.12 -1.96
N ARG A 117 -13.36 -12.06 -1.40
CA ARG A 117 -13.12 -12.10 0.04
C ARG A 117 -12.90 -10.70 0.57
N ILE A 118 -13.59 -10.36 1.64
CA ILE A 118 -13.51 -9.07 2.32
C ILE A 118 -13.11 -9.31 3.77
N TYR A 119 -11.90 -8.91 4.14
CA TYR A 119 -11.35 -9.03 5.48
C TYR A 119 -11.44 -7.67 6.16
N ARG A 120 -12.29 -7.54 7.17
CA ARG A 120 -12.47 -6.32 7.97
C ARG A 120 -11.57 -6.32 9.22
N ASN A 121 -11.34 -5.15 9.80
CA ASN A 121 -10.52 -4.99 11.01
C ASN A 121 -9.18 -5.72 10.89
N THR A 122 -8.48 -5.45 9.80
CA THR A 122 -7.24 -6.15 9.45
C THR A 122 -6.08 -5.74 10.36
N LEU A 123 -4.96 -6.43 10.22
CA LEU A 123 -3.70 -6.02 10.87
C LEU A 123 -3.15 -4.68 10.35
N GLY A 124 -3.84 -4.05 9.35
CA GLY A 124 -3.38 -2.82 8.71
C GLY A 124 -2.10 -3.00 7.90
N VAL A 125 -1.86 -4.21 7.41
CA VAL A 125 -0.76 -4.56 6.52
C VAL A 125 -1.30 -5.38 5.37
N MET A 126 -0.92 -5.02 4.16
CA MET A 126 -1.14 -5.78 2.94
C MET A 126 0.15 -5.75 2.13
N THR A 127 0.52 -6.87 1.52
CA THR A 127 1.59 -6.99 0.54
C THR A 127 1.03 -7.70 -0.70
N ASN A 128 1.82 -8.37 -1.48
CA ASN A 128 1.33 -9.12 -2.64
C ASN A 128 0.88 -10.54 -2.26
N SER A 129 0.82 -11.45 -3.24
CA SER A 129 0.54 -12.88 -3.04
C SER A 129 1.50 -13.54 -2.04
N PRO A 130 1.09 -14.57 -1.31
CA PRO A 130 -0.26 -15.14 -1.24
C PRO A 130 -1.26 -14.25 -0.47
N GLY A 131 -2.52 -14.71 -0.41
CA GLY A 131 -3.62 -13.95 0.19
C GLY A 131 -3.48 -13.65 1.68
N TYR A 132 -4.25 -12.67 2.14
CA TYR A 132 -4.22 -12.11 3.50
C TYR A 132 -4.42 -13.18 4.59
N SER A 133 -5.31 -14.14 4.37
CA SER A 133 -5.54 -15.24 5.32
C SER A 133 -4.28 -16.08 5.54
N TRP A 134 -3.59 -16.44 4.46
CA TRP A 134 -2.33 -17.14 4.54
C TRP A 134 -1.25 -16.31 5.23
N GLN A 135 -1.13 -15.03 4.88
CA GLN A 135 -0.15 -14.11 5.49
C GLN A 135 -0.34 -14.02 7.01
N ARG A 136 -1.59 -13.92 7.48
CA ARG A 136 -1.90 -13.95 8.91
C ARG A 136 -1.45 -15.25 9.59
N THR A 137 -1.74 -16.39 8.97
CA THR A 137 -1.36 -17.69 9.50
C THR A 137 0.17 -17.83 9.56
N ASN A 138 0.89 -17.33 8.56
CA ASN A 138 2.34 -17.33 8.52
C ASN A 138 2.98 -16.56 9.69
N LEU A 139 2.32 -15.54 10.25
CA LEU A 139 2.83 -14.81 11.43
C LEU A 139 3.05 -15.73 12.63
N LEU A 140 2.37 -16.87 12.73
CA LEU A 140 2.56 -17.83 13.82
C LEU A 140 4.00 -18.36 13.86
N ASN A 141 4.68 -18.45 12.72
CA ASN A 141 6.08 -18.85 12.65
C ASN A 141 7.03 -17.81 13.29
N TYR A 142 6.54 -16.59 13.53
CA TYR A 142 7.30 -15.46 14.07
C TYR A 142 6.78 -14.99 15.43
N ALA A 143 5.93 -15.79 16.08
CA ALA A 143 5.31 -15.44 17.37
C ALA A 143 6.33 -15.23 18.51
N GLY A 144 7.54 -15.76 18.36
CA GLY A 144 8.64 -15.56 19.31
C GLY A 144 9.44 -14.27 19.13
N VAL A 145 9.25 -13.55 18.02
CA VAL A 145 10.01 -12.32 17.75
C VAL A 145 9.53 -11.19 18.67
N ARG A 146 10.46 -10.47 19.28
CA ARG A 146 10.23 -9.37 20.21
C ARG A 146 11.07 -8.15 19.84
N ASP A 147 10.67 -6.98 20.32
CA ASP A 147 11.40 -5.71 20.16
C ASP A 147 12.50 -5.50 21.21
N LEU A 148 12.61 -6.41 22.16
CA LEU A 148 13.54 -6.34 23.27
C LEU A 148 14.92 -6.90 22.88
N ASP A 149 15.98 -6.18 23.22
CA ASP A 149 17.34 -6.71 23.17
C ASP A 149 17.49 -7.88 24.17
N ARG A 150 18.18 -8.90 23.72
CA ARG A 150 18.41 -10.08 24.55
C ARG A 150 19.51 -9.80 25.60
N GLY A 151 19.27 -10.28 26.82
CA GLY A 151 20.27 -10.36 27.87
C GLY A 151 21.22 -11.54 27.66
N PRO A 152 22.05 -11.86 28.69
CA PRO A 152 22.96 -12.98 28.68
C PRO A 152 22.28 -14.30 28.32
N VAL A 153 23.01 -15.19 27.63
CA VAL A 153 22.50 -16.49 27.18
C VAL A 153 23.24 -17.58 27.93
N ASP A 154 22.50 -18.39 28.68
CA ASP A 154 23.03 -19.48 29.48
C ASP A 154 23.34 -20.79 28.70
N LEU A 155 23.55 -20.69 27.38
CA LEU A 155 23.86 -21.86 26.56
C LEU A 155 25.28 -22.39 26.73
N ALA A 156 26.21 -21.52 27.15
CA ALA A 156 27.58 -21.88 27.51
C ALA A 156 28.14 -20.84 28.47
N ALA A 157 28.98 -21.30 29.41
CA ALA A 157 29.62 -20.41 30.38
C ALA A 157 30.46 -19.32 29.68
N GLY A 158 30.26 -18.07 30.07
CA GLY A 158 31.00 -16.92 29.54
C GLY A 158 30.50 -16.36 28.21
N LEU A 159 29.37 -16.80 27.68
CA LEU A 159 28.74 -16.18 26.54
C LEU A 159 27.84 -15.02 26.98
N GLU A 160 28.40 -13.82 26.89
CA GLU A 160 27.65 -12.58 27.09
C GLU A 160 27.38 -11.85 25.76
N PRO A 161 26.23 -11.19 25.60
CA PRO A 161 25.98 -10.36 24.40
C PRO A 161 27.04 -9.26 24.29
N CYS A 162 27.74 -9.20 23.18
CA CYS A 162 28.74 -8.18 22.89
C CYS A 162 28.22 -7.10 21.91
N PHE A 163 26.94 -7.15 21.56
CA PHE A 163 26.29 -6.24 20.60
C PHE A 163 24.84 -5.96 21.05
N SER A 164 24.32 -4.80 20.58
CA SER A 164 22.92 -4.38 20.73
C SER A 164 22.16 -4.55 19.42
N GLY A 165 20.86 -4.30 19.45
CA GLY A 165 20.02 -4.36 18.26
C GLY A 165 19.45 -5.74 17.97
N THR A 166 19.38 -6.61 18.96
CA THR A 166 18.79 -7.95 18.84
C THR A 166 17.27 -7.95 18.86
N GLY A 167 16.66 -6.81 19.18
CA GLY A 167 15.22 -6.60 18.97
C GLY A 167 14.85 -6.84 17.52
N GLY A 168 13.85 -7.71 17.26
CA GLY A 168 13.48 -8.15 15.92
C GLY A 168 14.31 -9.30 15.37
N GLN A 169 15.20 -9.91 16.16
CA GLN A 169 15.97 -11.09 15.73
C GLN A 169 15.04 -12.22 15.32
N GLY A 170 15.27 -12.78 14.10
CA GLY A 170 14.42 -13.80 13.47
C GLY A 170 13.44 -13.23 12.46
N LEU A 171 13.38 -11.89 12.26
CA LEU A 171 12.65 -11.32 11.14
C LEU A 171 13.30 -11.72 9.81
N PRO A 172 12.49 -12.05 8.78
CA PRO A 172 13.02 -12.40 7.47
C PRO A 172 13.60 -11.17 6.75
N GLY A 173 14.71 -11.33 6.04
CA GLY A 173 15.48 -10.22 5.44
C GLY A 173 15.25 -10.00 3.95
N ASP A 174 14.67 -10.95 3.23
CA ASP A 174 14.44 -10.86 1.78
C ASP A 174 13.24 -9.96 1.42
N TRP A 175 13.06 -9.67 0.10
CA TRP A 175 12.01 -8.81 -0.41
C TRP A 175 10.75 -9.54 -0.89
N SER A 176 10.62 -10.84 -0.65
CA SER A 176 9.38 -11.55 -0.96
C SER A 176 8.18 -10.95 -0.23
N SER A 177 6.98 -11.14 -0.81
CA SER A 177 5.74 -10.65 -0.21
C SER A 177 5.54 -11.16 1.24
N PRO A 178 5.74 -12.45 1.55
CA PRO A 178 5.64 -12.94 2.93
C PRO A 178 6.62 -12.27 3.89
N SER A 179 7.87 -12.10 3.48
CA SER A 179 8.91 -11.49 4.31
C SER A 179 8.61 -10.02 4.61
N ARG A 180 8.15 -9.26 3.61
CA ARG A 180 7.71 -7.87 3.81
C ARG A 180 6.49 -7.77 4.71
N PHE A 181 5.52 -8.68 4.56
CA PHE A 181 4.35 -8.73 5.43
C PHE A 181 4.74 -8.90 6.89
N VAL A 182 5.59 -9.88 7.19
CA VAL A 182 6.07 -10.17 8.55
C VAL A 182 6.79 -8.96 9.15
N ARG A 183 7.73 -8.35 8.41
CA ARG A 183 8.46 -7.16 8.88
C ARG A 183 7.52 -5.98 9.15
N LEU A 184 6.59 -5.70 8.24
CA LEU A 184 5.65 -4.59 8.40
C LEU A 184 4.67 -4.84 9.54
N ALA A 185 4.20 -6.07 9.73
CA ALA A 185 3.34 -6.43 10.87
C ALA A 185 4.06 -6.23 12.20
N PHE A 186 5.32 -6.67 12.31
CA PHE A 186 6.16 -6.44 13.47
C PHE A 186 6.38 -4.95 13.73
N LEU A 187 6.81 -4.21 12.72
CA LEU A 187 7.08 -2.78 12.85
C LEU A 187 5.81 -1.99 13.21
N ARG A 188 4.68 -2.32 12.63
CA ARG A 188 3.40 -1.69 12.97
C ARG A 188 3.03 -1.94 14.44
N GLN A 189 3.30 -3.13 14.97
CA GLN A 189 3.00 -3.48 16.36
C GLN A 189 3.86 -2.69 17.35
N TYR A 190 5.16 -2.55 17.07
CA TYR A 190 6.12 -2.00 18.04
C TYR A 190 6.53 -0.55 17.78
N ALA A 191 6.31 -0.02 16.58
CA ALA A 191 6.66 1.35 16.27
C ALA A 191 5.87 2.36 17.13
N ARG A 192 6.56 3.37 17.63
CA ARG A 192 5.93 4.44 18.40
C ARG A 192 5.16 5.37 17.45
N PRO A 193 3.86 5.61 17.67
CA PRO A 193 3.09 6.54 16.85
C PRO A 193 3.60 7.98 17.01
N GLY A 194 3.48 8.78 15.95
CA GLY A 194 3.77 10.22 16.02
C GLY A 194 2.74 10.97 16.88
N ARG A 195 3.18 12.00 17.57
CA ARG A 195 2.28 12.91 18.32
C ARG A 195 1.67 13.98 17.42
N THR A 196 2.31 14.26 16.30
CA THR A 196 1.86 15.18 15.25
C THR A 196 1.78 14.45 13.92
N GLU A 197 1.07 15.04 12.95
CA GLU A 197 1.02 14.51 11.58
C GLU A 197 2.42 14.40 10.97
N ALA A 198 3.25 15.43 11.12
CA ALA A 198 4.61 15.43 10.59
C ALA A 198 5.47 14.31 11.18
N GLU A 199 5.40 14.09 12.50
CA GLU A 199 6.08 12.96 13.15
C GLU A 199 5.53 11.61 12.65
N GLY A 200 4.22 11.48 12.51
CA GLY A 200 3.56 10.26 12.01
C GLY A 200 4.00 9.93 10.60
N VAL A 201 3.97 10.92 9.70
CA VAL A 201 4.40 10.78 8.31
C VAL A 201 5.87 10.38 8.22
N ALA A 202 6.76 11.07 8.97
CA ALA A 202 8.18 10.74 8.98
C ALA A 202 8.45 9.31 9.47
N ARG A 203 7.72 8.86 10.51
CA ARG A 203 7.83 7.48 11.03
C ARG A 203 7.31 6.45 10.05
N LEU A 204 6.19 6.70 9.37
CA LEU A 204 5.64 5.80 8.34
C LEU A 204 6.62 5.64 7.17
N PHE A 205 7.27 6.71 6.69
CA PHE A 205 8.31 6.56 5.68
C PHE A 205 9.45 5.66 6.15
N ARG A 206 9.87 5.75 7.43
CA ARG A 206 10.89 4.84 7.99
C ARG A 206 10.44 3.39 8.05
N LEU A 207 9.19 3.13 8.42
CA LEU A 207 8.63 1.78 8.41
C LEU A 207 8.63 1.20 6.99
N LEU A 208 8.15 1.96 6.03
CA LEU A 208 8.02 1.54 4.64
C LEU A 208 9.38 1.29 3.96
N GLN A 209 10.44 1.97 4.39
CA GLN A 209 11.80 1.69 3.92
C GLN A 209 12.25 0.25 4.19
N SER A 210 11.72 -0.42 5.22
CA SER A 210 12.03 -1.83 5.50
C SER A 210 11.48 -2.79 4.42
N ALA A 211 10.50 -2.34 3.65
CA ALA A 211 9.88 -3.10 2.56
C ALA A 211 10.28 -2.58 1.17
N ALA A 212 11.04 -1.47 1.12
CA ALA A 212 11.50 -0.88 -0.14
C ALA A 212 12.60 -1.73 -0.78
N PHE A 213 12.53 -1.86 -2.11
CA PHE A 213 13.49 -2.63 -2.91
C PHE A 213 14.60 -1.70 -3.40
N PRO A 214 15.86 -1.91 -3.01
CA PRO A 214 16.99 -1.23 -3.63
C PRO A 214 17.18 -1.70 -5.08
N LEU A 215 17.53 -0.78 -5.97
CA LEU A 215 17.88 -1.11 -7.35
C LEU A 215 19.05 -2.08 -7.36
N GLY A 216 18.90 -3.20 -8.06
CA GLY A 216 19.92 -4.26 -8.15
C GLY A 216 19.74 -5.41 -7.14
N ALA A 217 18.86 -5.26 -6.13
CA ALA A 217 18.64 -6.33 -5.14
C ALA A 217 17.75 -7.47 -5.65
N VAL A 218 16.81 -7.17 -6.55
CA VAL A 218 15.88 -8.15 -7.13
C VAL A 218 15.95 -8.08 -8.64
N ARG A 219 16.49 -9.15 -9.27
CA ARG A 219 16.56 -9.27 -10.71
C ARG A 219 15.45 -10.19 -11.21
N LEU A 220 14.71 -9.70 -12.21
CA LEU A 220 13.68 -10.46 -12.88
C LEU A 220 14.29 -11.43 -13.88
N GLU A 221 13.63 -12.56 -14.11
CA GLU A 221 13.96 -13.42 -15.23
C GLU A 221 13.67 -12.71 -16.56
N GLU A 222 14.41 -13.04 -17.63
CA GLU A 222 14.30 -12.37 -18.93
C GLU A 222 12.86 -12.33 -19.48
N ALA A 223 12.11 -13.41 -19.29
CA ALA A 223 10.72 -13.50 -19.72
C ALA A 223 9.76 -12.51 -19.00
N GLU A 224 10.15 -12.03 -17.83
CA GLU A 224 9.34 -11.12 -17.00
C GLU A 224 9.86 -9.67 -17.04
N ALA A 225 11.07 -9.47 -17.51
CA ALA A 225 11.78 -8.20 -17.38
C ALA A 225 11.24 -7.09 -18.31
N ALA A 226 10.55 -7.42 -19.41
CA ALA A 226 10.01 -6.45 -20.38
C ALA A 226 10.97 -5.28 -20.69
N GLY A 227 12.28 -5.54 -20.75
CA GLY A 227 13.34 -4.53 -20.93
C GLY A 227 13.83 -3.84 -19.67
N ALA A 228 13.24 -4.12 -18.49
CA ALA A 228 13.67 -3.59 -17.20
C ALA A 228 14.04 -4.74 -16.25
N PRO A 229 15.32 -5.15 -16.18
CA PRO A 229 15.73 -6.39 -15.52
C PRO A 229 15.66 -6.34 -13.98
N TRP A 230 15.33 -5.20 -13.41
CA TRP A 230 15.33 -4.99 -11.96
C TRP A 230 13.97 -4.57 -11.45
N GLU A 231 13.53 -5.21 -10.36
CA GLU A 231 12.42 -4.74 -9.56
C GLU A 231 12.96 -3.84 -8.43
N TYR A 232 12.40 -2.64 -8.31
CA TYR A 232 12.78 -1.69 -7.27
C TYR A 232 11.62 -0.76 -6.91
N THR A 233 11.70 -0.10 -5.76
CA THR A 233 10.68 0.82 -5.30
C THR A 233 10.81 2.17 -6.00
N ILE A 234 9.90 2.47 -6.91
CA ILE A 234 9.90 3.71 -7.69
C ILE A 234 9.55 4.92 -6.81
N TYR A 235 8.58 4.75 -5.92
CA TYR A 235 8.13 5.76 -4.98
C TYR A 235 7.60 5.12 -3.70
N THR A 236 7.50 5.92 -2.65
CA THR A 236 6.80 5.58 -1.40
C THR A 236 5.81 6.68 -1.10
N ALA A 237 4.58 6.34 -0.74
CA ALA A 237 3.55 7.31 -0.41
C ALA A 237 2.94 7.08 0.98
N VAL A 238 2.45 8.17 1.57
CA VAL A 238 1.73 8.20 2.85
C VAL A 238 0.54 9.13 2.72
N ALA A 239 -0.63 8.70 3.16
CA ALA A 239 -1.83 9.53 3.22
C ALA A 239 -2.25 9.80 4.67
N CYS A 240 -2.79 10.99 4.91
CA CYS A 240 -3.41 11.34 6.19
C CYS A 240 -4.91 11.54 6.00
N ALA A 241 -5.72 10.67 6.62
CA ALA A 241 -7.18 10.73 6.55
C ALA A 241 -7.74 12.05 7.07
N ARG A 242 -7.22 12.55 8.19
CA ARG A 242 -7.72 13.79 8.85
C ARG A 242 -7.46 15.05 8.04
N SER A 243 -6.24 15.25 7.54
CA SER A 243 -5.88 16.45 6.77
C SER A 243 -6.16 16.32 5.29
N ARG A 244 -6.44 15.10 4.79
CA ARG A 244 -6.60 14.77 3.36
C ARG A 244 -5.36 15.18 2.57
N ARG A 245 -4.19 15.02 3.18
CA ARG A 245 -2.89 15.23 2.53
C ARG A 245 -2.35 13.93 2.00
N PHE A 246 -1.73 14.00 0.85
CA PHE A 246 -1.03 12.89 0.22
C PHE A 246 0.43 13.26 0.07
N TYR A 247 1.31 12.46 0.68
CA TYR A 247 2.75 12.66 0.77
C TYR A 247 3.47 11.61 -0.06
N TRP A 248 4.60 11.95 -0.66
CA TRP A 248 5.44 10.97 -1.34
C TRP A 248 6.92 11.34 -1.37
N THR A 249 7.76 10.33 -1.56
CA THR A 249 9.16 10.40 -1.97
C THR A 249 9.34 9.52 -3.20
N THR A 250 10.40 9.72 -3.97
CA THR A 250 10.76 8.82 -5.07
C THR A 250 12.08 8.14 -4.78
N TYR A 251 12.44 7.15 -5.59
CA TYR A 251 13.72 6.46 -5.43
C TYR A 251 14.89 7.44 -5.50
N GLU A 252 14.89 8.33 -6.49
CA GLU A 252 15.96 9.31 -6.71
C GLU A 252 15.88 10.52 -5.77
N ASN A 253 14.70 10.86 -5.25
CA ASN A 253 14.48 12.05 -4.44
C ASN A 253 13.77 11.72 -3.13
N GLN A 254 14.52 11.79 -2.04
CA GLN A 254 14.05 11.48 -0.69
C GLN A 254 13.40 12.71 0.01
N ARG A 255 13.33 13.87 -0.63
CA ARG A 255 12.57 15.01 -0.11
C ARG A 255 11.07 14.66 -0.10
N VAL A 256 10.45 14.73 1.06
CA VAL A 256 9.02 14.51 1.20
C VAL A 256 8.27 15.66 0.55
N ARG A 257 7.44 15.34 -0.44
CA ARG A 257 6.51 16.25 -1.10
C ARG A 257 5.10 15.91 -0.68
N TYR A 258 4.19 16.87 -0.75
CA TYR A 258 2.79 16.60 -0.48
C TYR A 258 1.85 17.55 -1.21
N VAL A 259 0.60 17.12 -1.34
CA VAL A 259 -0.52 17.94 -1.80
C VAL A 259 -1.63 17.94 -0.76
N GLU A 260 -2.36 19.05 -0.70
CA GLU A 260 -3.51 19.25 0.19
C GLU A 260 -4.79 19.16 -0.65
N LEU A 261 -5.48 18.03 -0.58
CA LEU A 261 -6.69 17.81 -1.37
C LEU A 261 -7.76 18.89 -1.14
N PRO A 262 -8.04 19.38 0.09
CA PRO A 262 -9.04 20.42 0.30
C PRO A 262 -8.79 21.67 -0.56
N ARG A 263 -7.54 22.12 -0.63
CA ARG A 263 -7.16 23.28 -1.46
C ARG A 263 -7.33 23.04 -2.97
N LEU A 264 -7.12 21.80 -3.43
CA LEU A 264 -7.34 21.45 -4.83
C LEU A 264 -8.82 21.43 -5.17
N VAL A 265 -9.65 20.92 -4.27
CA VAL A 265 -11.10 20.88 -4.44
C VAL A 265 -11.70 22.29 -4.46
N GLU A 266 -11.25 23.18 -3.57
CA GLU A 266 -11.68 24.60 -3.54
C GLU A 266 -11.40 25.32 -4.88
N ARG A 267 -10.30 24.98 -5.55
CA ARG A 267 -9.98 25.52 -6.88
C ARG A 267 -10.85 24.97 -8.00
N GLY A 268 -11.50 23.82 -7.79
CA GLY A 268 -12.40 23.20 -8.77
C GLY A 268 -11.74 22.71 -10.06
N ILE A 269 -10.42 22.64 -10.11
CA ILE A 269 -9.64 22.30 -11.32
C ILE A 269 -8.81 21.04 -11.05
N PRO A 270 -8.89 20.03 -11.92
CA PRO A 270 -8.00 18.88 -11.85
C PRO A 270 -6.53 19.32 -11.98
N ALA A 271 -5.69 18.86 -11.06
CA ALA A 271 -4.27 19.19 -11.04
C ALA A 271 -3.44 17.93 -11.29
N ARG A 272 -2.28 18.11 -11.93
CA ARG A 272 -1.29 17.07 -12.17
C ARG A 272 0.04 17.52 -11.62
N PHE A 273 0.72 16.61 -10.94
CA PHE A 273 2.04 16.83 -10.38
C PHE A 273 2.98 15.74 -10.90
N PRO A 274 4.18 16.08 -11.36
CA PRO A 274 5.16 15.06 -11.71
C PRO A 274 5.51 14.24 -10.47
N LEU A 275 5.53 12.92 -10.60
CA LEU A 275 5.88 12.03 -9.49
C LEU A 275 7.35 12.19 -9.11
N GLY A 276 8.25 12.21 -10.10
CA GLY A 276 9.70 12.25 -9.92
C GLY A 276 10.34 13.46 -10.59
N GLU A 277 11.32 13.97 -9.93
CA GLU A 277 12.37 14.85 -10.45
C GLU A 277 13.68 14.28 -9.91
N GLY A 278 14.82 14.61 -10.53
CA GLY A 278 16.13 14.11 -10.11
C GLY A 278 16.46 14.36 -8.64
N THR A 279 17.65 13.96 -8.24
CA THR A 279 18.17 14.11 -6.87
C THR A 279 18.12 15.56 -6.39
N ASP A 280 17.80 15.75 -5.11
CA ASP A 280 17.71 17.06 -4.45
C ASP A 280 18.61 17.06 -3.20
N PHE A 281 19.87 17.47 -3.40
CA PHE A 281 20.84 17.59 -2.32
C PHE A 281 21.04 19.05 -1.94
N GLN A 282 20.92 19.36 -0.66
CA GLN A 282 21.23 20.67 -0.13
C GLN A 282 22.72 20.76 0.24
N CYS A 283 23.48 21.62 -0.44
CA CYS A 283 24.86 21.93 -0.05
C CYS A 283 24.85 22.98 1.06
N LEU A 284 25.39 22.64 2.24
CA LEU A 284 25.44 23.56 3.38
C LEU A 284 26.64 24.49 3.39
N THR A 285 27.65 24.28 2.50
CA THR A 285 28.85 25.11 2.44
C THR A 285 28.65 26.45 1.75
N HIS A 286 27.45 26.70 1.24
CA HIS A 286 27.07 27.97 0.57
C HIS A 286 26.01 28.76 1.38
N LEU A 287 25.86 28.46 2.65
CA LEU A 287 24.97 29.19 3.58
C LEU A 287 25.74 30.32 4.26
#